data_25a709eee7e5814fbdbc56ec9e6c0f8a
#
_entry.id   25a709eee7e5814fbdbc56ec9e6c0f8a
#
_cell.length_a   1.000
_cell.length_b   1.000
_cell.length_c   1.000
_cell.angle_alpha   90.00
_cell.angle_beta   90.00
_cell.angle_gamma   90.00
#
_symmetry.space_group_name_H-M   'P 1'
#
loop_
_entity.id
_entity.type
_entity.pdbx_description
1 polymer ?
#
loop_
_entity_poly.entity_id
_entity_poly.type
_entity_poly.pdbx_seq_one_letter_code
_entity_poly.pdbx_strand_id
1 'polypeptide(L)'
;MRMKMLCLTIRIKRNDEFNHKRLNKLIIDYLMKHKISGATVWTGVDGFGKRRRSTLTIEGITMNMPMIIEVIDEKSKLEPLLPDLKMMVDDNGIVTIHEVDVI
;
A
#
# COMPACT_ATOMS: atom_id res chain seq x y z
N MET A 1 1.48 -20.47 -20.29
CA MET A 1 2.79 -19.86 -20.08
C MET A 1 2.74 -19.01 -18.82
N ARG A 2 3.80 -19.04 -18.03
CA ARG A 2 3.86 -18.24 -16.81
C ARG A 2 4.91 -17.15 -16.94
N MET A 3 4.65 -16.04 -16.27
CA MET A 3 5.61 -14.95 -16.20
C MET A 3 5.94 -14.68 -14.74
N LYS A 4 7.22 -14.51 -14.44
CA LYS A 4 7.65 -14.12 -13.11
C LYS A 4 7.48 -12.61 -12.95
N MET A 5 6.76 -12.21 -11.93
CA MET A 5 6.56 -10.81 -11.61
C MET A 5 6.76 -10.59 -10.12
N LEU A 6 6.70 -9.34 -9.68
CA LEU A 6 6.71 -9.02 -8.27
C LEU A 6 5.30 -8.65 -7.82
N CYS A 7 4.95 -9.09 -6.63
CA CYS A 7 3.79 -8.61 -5.92
C CYS A 7 4.28 -7.67 -4.83
N LEU A 8 3.90 -6.42 -4.95
CA LEU A 8 4.21 -5.38 -3.98
C LEU A 8 2.99 -5.19 -3.09
N THR A 9 3.19 -5.23 -1.78
CA THR A 9 2.09 -5.04 -0.83
C THR A 9 2.48 -3.93 0.13
N ILE A 10 1.60 -2.94 0.26
CA ILE A 10 1.78 -1.82 1.16
C ILE A 10 0.67 -1.85 2.18
N ARG A 11 1.02 -1.93 3.47
CA ARG A 11 0.04 -1.93 4.55
C ARG A 11 0.17 -0.64 5.33
N ILE A 12 -0.92 0.13 5.35
CA ILE A 12 -1.01 1.43 6.02
C ILE A 12 -2.39 1.52 6.68
N LYS A 13 -2.69 2.67 7.23
CA LYS A 13 -4.03 2.96 7.74
C LYS A 13 -4.66 4.05 6.89
N ARG A 14 -5.98 4.05 6.85
CA ARG A 14 -6.74 4.97 6.01
C ARG A 14 -6.39 6.43 6.24
N ASN A 15 -6.18 6.82 7.49
CA ASN A 15 -5.94 8.22 7.82
C ASN A 15 -4.47 8.62 7.82
N ASP A 16 -3.56 7.71 7.45
CA ASP A 16 -2.16 8.06 7.35
C ASP A 16 -1.92 9.16 6.33
N GLU A 17 -0.95 10.01 6.61
CA GLU A 17 -0.63 11.16 5.78
C GLU A 17 0.85 11.23 5.49
N PHE A 18 1.18 11.89 4.39
CA PHE A 18 2.52 12.27 4.05
C PHE A 18 2.45 13.68 3.51
N ASN A 19 3.21 14.62 4.13
CA ASN A 19 3.18 16.04 3.76
C ASN A 19 1.76 16.59 3.78
N HIS A 20 0.99 16.25 4.82
CA HIS A 20 -0.37 16.74 5.04
C HIS A 20 -1.40 16.29 4.01
N LYS A 21 -1.08 15.24 3.24
CA LYS A 21 -2.02 14.67 2.28
C LYS A 21 -2.23 13.21 2.59
N ARG A 22 -3.37 12.69 2.20
CA ARG A 22 -3.68 11.26 2.42
C ARG A 22 -2.65 10.39 1.72
N LEU A 23 -2.00 9.53 2.51
CA LEU A 23 -0.94 8.68 2.01
C LEU A 23 -1.42 7.71 0.94
N ASN A 24 -2.60 7.11 1.12
CA ASN A 24 -3.13 6.17 0.15
C ASN A 24 -3.31 6.80 -1.23
N LYS A 25 -3.82 8.05 -1.28
CA LYS A 25 -3.97 8.73 -2.55
C LYS A 25 -2.64 9.06 -3.19
N LEU A 26 -1.69 9.49 -2.38
CA LEU A 26 -0.35 9.82 -2.89
C LEU A 26 0.33 8.59 -3.49
N ILE A 27 0.19 7.45 -2.84
CA ILE A 27 0.79 6.21 -3.34
C ILE A 27 0.15 5.80 -4.67
N ILE A 28 -1.17 5.84 -4.75
CA ILE A 28 -1.87 5.47 -5.98
C ILE A 28 -1.48 6.43 -7.13
N ASP A 29 -1.46 7.73 -6.85
CA ASP A 29 -1.08 8.72 -7.86
C ASP A 29 0.36 8.50 -8.32
N TYR A 30 1.25 8.18 -7.39
CA TYR A 30 2.65 7.90 -7.70
C TYR A 30 2.78 6.67 -8.62
N LEU A 31 2.06 5.59 -8.29
CA LEU A 31 2.08 4.38 -9.08
C LEU A 31 1.54 4.62 -10.49
N MET A 32 0.46 5.39 -10.60
CA MET A 32 -0.11 5.73 -11.89
C MET A 32 0.85 6.58 -12.71
N LYS A 33 1.50 7.55 -12.08
CA LYS A 33 2.47 8.40 -12.76
C LYS A 33 3.61 7.60 -13.34
N HIS A 34 4.03 6.55 -12.66
CA HIS A 34 5.11 5.70 -13.11
C HIS A 34 4.63 4.52 -13.97
N LYS A 35 3.40 4.61 -14.45
CA LYS A 35 2.84 3.68 -15.44
C LYS A 35 2.79 2.23 -14.98
N ILE A 36 2.54 2.04 -13.70
CA ILE A 36 2.30 0.72 -13.17
C ILE A 36 0.96 0.22 -13.72
N SER A 37 0.91 -1.06 -14.07
CA SER A 37 -0.23 -1.64 -14.79
C SER A 37 -1.55 -1.59 -14.03
N GLY A 38 -1.48 -1.67 -12.71
CA GLY A 38 -2.70 -1.62 -11.91
C GLY A 38 -2.40 -1.78 -10.43
N ALA A 39 -3.38 -1.48 -9.63
CA ALA A 39 -3.29 -1.64 -8.18
C ALA A 39 -4.67 -1.91 -7.63
N THR A 40 -4.73 -2.69 -6.55
CA THR A 40 -5.99 -2.96 -5.85
C THR A 40 -5.85 -2.45 -4.42
N VAL A 41 -6.86 -1.75 -3.95
CA VAL A 41 -6.89 -1.27 -2.58
C VAL A 41 -7.92 -2.06 -1.80
N TRP A 42 -7.48 -2.64 -0.69
CA TRP A 42 -8.34 -3.38 0.21
C TRP A 42 -8.48 -2.58 1.49
N THR A 43 -9.67 -2.52 2.04
CA THR A 43 -9.90 -1.89 3.33
C THR A 43 -10.29 -2.97 4.32
N GLY A 44 -9.50 -3.10 5.39
CA GLY A 44 -9.81 -4.05 6.43
C GLY A 44 -10.73 -3.45 7.46
N VAL A 45 -11.32 -4.29 8.29
CA VAL A 45 -12.24 -3.85 9.32
C VAL A 45 -11.59 -3.78 10.69
N ASP A 46 -10.45 -4.43 10.88
CA ASP A 46 -9.76 -4.47 12.16
C ASP A 46 -8.31 -4.90 11.95
N GLY A 47 -7.45 -4.51 12.86
CA GLY A 47 -6.05 -4.87 12.84
C GLY A 47 -5.28 -4.09 13.88
N PHE A 48 -3.99 -4.39 14.02
CA PHE A 48 -3.12 -3.62 14.89
C PHE A 48 -1.67 -3.73 14.42
N GLY A 49 -0.88 -2.78 14.86
CA GLY A 49 0.55 -2.75 14.57
C GLY A 49 1.27 -1.92 15.61
N LYS A 50 2.45 -1.42 15.27
CA LYS A 50 3.24 -0.61 16.21
C LYS A 50 2.47 0.56 16.78
N ARG A 51 1.57 1.13 16.01
CA ARG A 51 0.87 2.35 16.39
C ARG A 51 -0.54 2.10 16.85
N ARG A 52 -0.81 0.95 17.48
CA ARG A 52 -2.11 0.66 18.03
C ARG A 52 -3.05 -0.05 17.08
N ARG A 53 -4.26 -0.23 17.55
CA ARG A 53 -5.32 -0.89 16.81
C ARG A 53 -5.90 0.06 15.76
N SER A 54 -6.15 -0.47 14.58
CA SER A 54 -6.88 0.25 13.55
C SER A 54 -8.17 -0.50 13.30
N THR A 55 -9.29 0.20 13.45
CA THR A 55 -10.59 -0.44 13.40
C THR A 55 -11.62 0.54 12.86
N LEU A 56 -12.74 -0.02 12.43
CA LEU A 56 -13.90 0.76 12.07
C LEU A 56 -14.73 0.91 13.34
N THR A 57 -14.83 2.13 13.82
CA THR A 57 -15.66 2.40 14.99
C THR A 57 -16.89 3.14 14.55
N ILE A 58 -18.03 2.56 14.85
CA ILE A 58 -19.21 3.16 14.35
C ILE A 58 -19.70 4.30 15.15
N GLU A 59 -19.59 4.25 16.43
CA GLU A 59 -20.07 5.36 17.18
C GLU A 59 -19.29 6.55 17.02
N GLY A 60 -18.97 6.70 15.96
CA GLY A 60 -18.53 7.83 15.66
C GLY A 60 -17.35 8.10 15.51
N ILE A 61 -16.66 7.43 15.33
CA ILE A 61 -15.78 8.24 15.22
C ILE A 61 -14.64 7.89 14.49
N THR A 62 -13.98 6.92 14.68
CA THR A 62 -12.73 6.82 14.07
C THR A 62 -12.80 5.78 13.06
N MET A 63 -12.78 6.13 11.87
CA MET A 63 -12.76 5.20 10.81
C MET A 63 -11.35 5.10 10.27
N ASN A 64 -10.43 4.71 11.10
CA ASN A 64 -9.04 4.56 10.70
C ASN A 64 -8.71 3.10 10.45
N MET A 65 -9.34 2.54 9.45
CA MET A 65 -9.22 1.13 9.12
C MET A 65 -7.88 0.79 8.49
N PRO A 66 -7.41 -0.45 8.63
CA PRO A 66 -6.21 -0.87 7.92
C PRO A 66 -6.48 -0.91 6.42
N MET A 67 -5.48 -0.54 5.65
CA MET A 67 -5.56 -0.57 4.19
C MET A 67 -4.39 -1.35 3.62
N ILE A 68 -4.68 -2.09 2.57
CA ILE A 68 -3.65 -2.81 1.83
C ILE A 68 -3.72 -2.35 0.38
N ILE A 69 -2.59 -1.91 -0.15
CA ILE A 69 -2.45 -1.61 -1.57
C ILE A 69 -1.60 -2.71 -2.16
N GLU A 70 -2.15 -3.41 -3.14
CA GLU A 70 -1.47 -4.54 -3.76
C GLU A 70 -1.25 -4.28 -5.24
N VAL A 71 -0.04 -4.54 -5.71
CA VAL A 71 0.35 -4.31 -7.10
C VAL A 71 1.12 -5.52 -7.59
N ILE A 72 0.80 -5.97 -8.80
CA ILE A 72 1.57 -7.01 -9.46
C ILE A 72 2.06 -6.44 -10.78
N ASP A 73 3.37 -6.38 -10.96
CA ASP A 73 3.96 -5.88 -12.19
C ASP A 73 5.38 -6.42 -12.34
N GLU A 74 6.03 -6.05 -13.40
CA GLU A 74 7.39 -6.50 -13.68
C GLU A 74 8.37 -5.97 -12.64
N LYS A 75 9.31 -6.82 -12.28
CA LYS A 75 10.34 -6.46 -11.32
C LYS A 75 11.09 -5.20 -11.73
N SER A 76 11.42 -5.08 -13.02
CA SER A 76 12.15 -3.94 -13.54
C SER A 76 11.38 -2.63 -13.40
N LYS A 77 10.07 -2.69 -13.31
CA LYS A 77 9.23 -1.50 -13.13
C LYS A 77 9.05 -1.15 -11.67
N LEU A 78 8.96 -2.13 -10.81
CA LEU A 78 8.66 -1.92 -9.40
C LEU A 78 9.89 -1.62 -8.55
N GLU A 79 11.00 -2.31 -8.79
CA GLU A 79 12.18 -2.11 -7.95
C GLU A 79 12.67 -0.67 -7.89
N PRO A 80 12.71 0.08 -8.99
CA PRO A 80 13.15 1.48 -8.93
C PRO A 80 12.25 2.37 -8.07
N LEU A 81 11.01 1.95 -7.82
CA LEU A 81 10.06 2.74 -7.05
C LEU A 81 10.12 2.46 -5.55
N LEU A 82 10.78 1.37 -5.14
CA LEU A 82 10.78 0.97 -3.74
C LEU A 82 11.35 2.02 -2.78
N PRO A 83 12.46 2.70 -3.10
CA PRO A 83 12.96 3.71 -2.17
C PRO A 83 11.97 4.83 -1.89
N ASP A 84 11.30 5.32 -2.94
CA ASP A 84 10.31 6.39 -2.76
C ASP A 84 9.10 5.91 -1.97
N LEU A 85 8.64 4.69 -2.24
CA LEU A 85 7.52 4.12 -1.50
C LEU A 85 7.86 3.94 -0.03
N LYS A 86 9.07 3.46 0.25
CA LYS A 86 9.51 3.31 1.63
C LYS A 86 9.56 4.66 2.34
N MET A 87 10.05 5.69 1.65
CA MET A 87 10.11 7.03 2.21
C MET A 87 8.72 7.57 2.54
N MET A 88 7.76 7.40 1.62
CA MET A 88 6.41 7.87 1.83
C MET A 88 5.71 7.14 2.97
N VAL A 89 5.89 5.84 3.05
CA VAL A 89 5.24 5.03 4.08
C VAL A 89 5.92 5.23 5.43
N ASP A 90 7.27 5.26 5.43
CA ASP A 90 8.07 5.48 6.63
C ASP A 90 7.61 4.56 7.77
N ASP A 91 7.35 5.11 8.96
CA ASP A 91 6.91 4.33 10.10
C ASP A 91 5.41 4.09 10.13
N ASN A 92 4.67 4.62 9.17
CA ASN A 92 3.22 4.46 9.13
C ASN A 92 2.78 3.04 8.81
N GLY A 93 3.62 2.29 8.13
CA GLY A 93 3.24 0.95 7.72
C GLY A 93 4.42 0.13 7.27
N ILE A 94 4.16 -0.80 6.39
CA ILE A 94 5.19 -1.71 5.91
C ILE A 94 5.02 -1.96 4.42
N VAL A 95 6.15 -2.02 3.72
CA VAL A 95 6.21 -2.30 2.29
C VAL A 95 6.91 -3.64 2.13
N THR A 96 6.25 -4.58 1.47
CA THR A 96 6.83 -5.91 1.24
C THR A 96 6.74 -6.28 -0.23
N ILE A 97 7.64 -7.16 -0.66
CA ILE A 97 7.60 -7.70 -2.02
C ILE A 97 7.84 -9.20 -1.97
N HIS A 98 7.27 -9.89 -2.93
CA HIS A 98 7.59 -11.30 -3.17
C HIS A 98 7.35 -11.63 -4.64
N GLU A 99 7.99 -12.68 -5.12
CA GLU A 99 7.81 -13.11 -6.50
C GLU A 99 6.53 -13.91 -6.65
N VAL A 100 5.87 -13.72 -7.78
CA VAL A 100 4.66 -14.47 -8.13
C VAL A 100 4.78 -14.96 -9.56
N ASP A 101 4.06 -16.03 -9.86
CA ASP A 101 3.89 -16.50 -11.22
C ASP A 101 2.55 -15.97 -11.72
N VAL A 102 2.58 -15.23 -12.81
CA VAL A 102 1.37 -14.76 -13.45
C VAL A 102 1.03 -15.71 -14.59
N ILE A 103 -0.18 -16.16 -14.59
CA ILE A 103 -0.65 -17.18 -15.53
C ILE A 103 -1.13 -16.55 -16.84
#